data_e7258124a20ce34f16bdda0a905864df
#
_entry.id   e7258124a20ce34f16bdda0a905864df
#
_cell.length_a   1.000
_cell.length_b   1.000
_cell.length_c   1.000
_cell.angle_alpha   90.00
_cell.angle_beta   90.00
_cell.angle_gamma   90.00
#
_symmetry.space_group_name_H-M   'P 1'
#
loop_
_entity.id
_entity.type
_entity.pdbx_description
1 polymer ?
#
loop_
_entity_poly.entity_id
_entity_poly.type
_entity_poly.pdbx_seq_one_letter_code
_entity_poly.pdbx_strand_id
1 'polypeptide(L)'
;MKRYWYKFRVKYGKALDTGKNKKVSEEYLVDAESFTETEKRATKAATELIGTRDFDITAISREPITEILKEDENEGNHWYKTVVSLVTEDEDTGIKKFSPQTIYVNAPSTKEADRILRQHMSSSVTEWEIKSIAETKVLGVLGYKQ
;
A
#
# COMPACT_ATOMS: atom_id res chain seq x y z
N MET A 1 16.88 3.94 -12.99
CA MET A 1 16.55 4.94 -11.95
C MET A 1 15.75 4.29 -10.84
N LYS A 2 15.99 4.72 -9.61
CA LYS A 2 15.36 4.14 -8.43
C LYS A 2 13.92 4.64 -8.28
N ARG A 3 12.99 3.72 -8.08
CA ARG A 3 11.60 4.03 -7.88
C ARG A 3 11.21 3.80 -6.42
N TYR A 4 10.22 4.57 -5.98
CA TYR A 4 9.72 4.53 -4.62
C TYR A 4 8.21 4.40 -4.63
N TRP A 5 7.65 3.94 -3.54
CA TRP A 5 6.21 3.90 -3.35
C TRP A 5 5.74 5.20 -2.70
N TYR A 6 4.65 5.74 -3.24
CA TYR A 6 4.00 6.94 -2.72
C TYR A 6 2.54 6.66 -2.48
N LYS A 7 2.00 7.23 -1.42
CA LYS A 7 0.57 7.22 -1.16
C LYS A 7 0.02 8.60 -1.50
N PHE A 8 -1.06 8.65 -2.24
CA PHE A 8 -1.74 9.91 -2.49
C PHE A 8 -3.21 9.81 -2.10
N ARG A 9 -3.77 10.94 -1.73
CA ARG A 9 -5.18 11.08 -1.39
C ARG A 9 -5.85 11.98 -2.41
N VAL A 10 -6.97 11.51 -2.96
CA VAL A 10 -7.80 12.30 -3.86
C VAL A 10 -9.13 12.58 -3.19
N LYS A 11 -9.60 13.82 -3.31
CA LYS A 11 -10.88 14.26 -2.76
C LYS A 11 -11.76 14.75 -3.89
N TYR A 12 -13.00 14.26 -3.95
CA TYR A 12 -13.94 14.62 -4.99
C TYR A 12 -15.39 14.50 -4.51
N GLY A 13 -16.32 15.07 -5.28
CA GLY A 13 -17.75 14.95 -5.00
C GLY A 13 -18.32 13.70 -5.66
N LYS A 14 -19.02 12.89 -4.87
CA LYS A 14 -19.71 11.69 -5.35
C LYS A 14 -21.21 11.93 -5.29
N ALA A 15 -21.91 11.68 -6.42
CA ALA A 15 -23.36 11.80 -6.48
C ALA A 15 -24.02 10.66 -5.72
N LEU A 16 -24.99 11.01 -4.87
CA LEU A 16 -25.79 10.04 -4.12
C LEU A 16 -27.13 9.81 -4.84
N ASP A 17 -27.78 8.69 -4.53
CA ASP A 17 -29.11 8.35 -5.07
C ASP A 17 -30.17 9.40 -4.72
N THR A 18 -29.92 10.16 -3.64
CA THR A 18 -30.82 11.24 -3.19
C THR A 18 -30.68 12.53 -4.02
N GLY A 19 -29.75 12.56 -4.99
CA GLY A 19 -29.45 13.77 -5.78
C GLY A 19 -28.49 14.72 -5.10
N LYS A 20 -28.05 14.44 -3.89
CA LYS A 20 -27.05 15.23 -3.16
C LYS A 20 -25.65 14.75 -3.51
N ASN A 21 -24.68 15.66 -3.45
CA ASN A 21 -23.28 15.33 -3.60
C ASN A 21 -22.63 15.17 -2.23
N LYS A 22 -21.85 14.11 -2.09
CA LYS A 22 -21.05 13.87 -0.88
C LYS A 22 -19.59 13.94 -1.25
N LYS A 23 -18.80 14.70 -0.49
CA LYS A 23 -17.36 14.71 -0.66
C LYS A 23 -16.75 13.45 -0.05
N VAL A 24 -15.95 12.76 -0.85
CA VAL A 24 -15.25 11.55 -0.43
C VAL A 24 -13.76 11.71 -0.62
N SER A 25 -12.99 11.03 0.22
CA SER A 25 -11.55 10.94 0.09
C SER A 25 -11.15 9.50 -0.15
N GLU A 26 -10.27 9.28 -1.12
CA GLU A 26 -9.77 7.95 -1.45
C GLU A 26 -8.26 7.95 -1.46
N GLU A 27 -7.65 6.87 -1.02
CA GLU A 27 -6.21 6.73 -0.96
C GLU A 27 -5.74 5.61 -1.88
N TYR A 28 -4.62 5.86 -2.56
CA TYR A 28 -4.01 4.92 -3.50
C TYR A 28 -2.49 4.92 -3.33
N LEU A 29 -1.89 3.80 -3.67
CA LEU A 29 -0.43 3.68 -3.76
C LEU A 29 -0.02 3.71 -5.22
N VAL A 30 1.09 4.38 -5.51
CA VAL A 30 1.67 4.43 -6.84
C VAL A 30 3.19 4.41 -6.72
N ASP A 31 3.86 3.72 -7.64
CA ASP A 31 5.30 3.78 -7.67
C ASP A 31 5.77 4.87 -8.63
N ALA A 32 6.78 5.61 -8.21
CA ALA A 32 7.30 6.73 -8.98
C ALA A 32 8.74 7.05 -8.58
N GLU A 33 9.42 7.83 -9.39
CA GLU A 33 10.79 8.25 -9.13
C GLU A 33 10.87 9.46 -8.21
N SER A 34 9.80 10.27 -8.16
CA SER A 34 9.78 11.55 -7.44
C SER A 34 8.37 11.96 -7.06
N PHE A 35 8.27 12.97 -6.20
CA PHE A 35 6.98 13.61 -5.89
C PHE A 35 6.32 14.22 -7.12
N THR A 36 7.11 14.85 -7.98
CA THR A 36 6.61 15.44 -9.21
C THR A 36 5.98 14.42 -10.14
N GLU A 37 6.65 13.28 -10.34
CA GLU A 37 6.11 12.18 -11.14
C GLU A 37 4.86 11.60 -10.47
N THR A 38 4.88 11.48 -9.15
CA THR A 38 3.73 10.99 -8.38
C THR A 38 2.51 11.88 -8.64
N GLU A 39 2.67 13.20 -8.57
CA GLU A 39 1.59 14.13 -8.81
C GLU A 39 1.01 13.96 -10.22
N LYS A 40 1.85 13.84 -11.23
CA LYS A 40 1.41 13.62 -12.62
C LYS A 40 0.65 12.31 -12.77
N ARG A 41 1.17 11.23 -12.21
CA ARG A 41 0.56 9.91 -12.28
C ARG A 41 -0.74 9.86 -11.48
N ALA A 42 -0.77 10.49 -10.31
CA ALA A 42 -1.96 10.58 -9.49
C ALA A 42 -3.08 11.35 -10.21
N THR A 43 -2.75 12.47 -10.84
CA THR A 43 -3.72 13.25 -11.60
C THR A 43 -4.30 12.46 -12.76
N LYS A 44 -3.46 11.77 -13.52
CA LYS A 44 -3.89 10.92 -14.62
C LYS A 44 -4.78 9.78 -14.14
N ALA A 45 -4.35 9.07 -13.10
CA ALA A 45 -5.11 7.96 -12.54
C ALA A 45 -6.44 8.42 -11.96
N ALA A 46 -6.46 9.53 -11.24
CA ALA A 46 -7.68 10.07 -10.68
C ALA A 46 -8.67 10.47 -11.77
N THR A 47 -8.19 11.08 -12.85
CA THR A 47 -9.03 11.44 -14.00
C THR A 47 -9.70 10.19 -14.59
N GLU A 48 -8.95 9.10 -14.74
CA GLU A 48 -9.46 7.84 -15.28
C GLU A 48 -10.43 7.13 -14.31
N LEU A 49 -10.10 7.11 -13.02
CA LEU A 49 -10.90 6.42 -12.01
C LEU A 49 -12.21 7.14 -11.69
N ILE A 50 -12.17 8.45 -11.62
CA ILE A 50 -13.32 9.27 -11.23
C ILE A 50 -14.18 9.65 -12.44
N GLY A 51 -13.55 9.73 -13.63
CA GLY A 51 -14.22 10.12 -14.86
C GLY A 51 -14.47 11.60 -15.02
N THR A 52 -13.86 12.42 -14.17
CA THR A 52 -13.93 13.88 -14.23
C THR A 52 -12.61 14.47 -13.79
N ARG A 53 -12.39 15.74 -14.10
CA ARG A 53 -11.22 16.49 -13.61
C ARG A 53 -11.55 17.32 -12.37
N ASP A 54 -12.76 17.18 -11.84
CA ASP A 54 -13.22 17.93 -10.67
C ASP A 54 -12.85 17.20 -9.38
N PHE A 55 -11.57 17.18 -9.08
CA PHE A 55 -11.02 16.56 -7.88
C PHE A 55 -9.78 17.32 -7.43
N ASP A 56 -9.40 17.11 -6.17
CA ASP A 56 -8.18 17.64 -5.59
C ASP A 56 -7.28 16.52 -5.09
N ILE A 57 -5.99 16.60 -5.39
CA ILE A 57 -4.98 15.77 -4.75
C ILE A 57 -4.58 16.49 -3.47
N THR A 58 -4.99 15.96 -2.32
CA THR A 58 -4.85 16.66 -1.03
C THR A 58 -3.62 16.28 -0.24
N ALA A 59 -3.02 15.13 -0.54
CA ALA A 59 -1.82 14.67 0.17
C ALA A 59 -1.03 13.72 -0.70
N ILE A 60 0.29 13.83 -0.63
CA ILE A 60 1.22 12.89 -1.23
C ILE A 60 2.30 12.62 -0.18
N SER A 61 2.54 11.34 0.13
CA SER A 61 3.58 10.95 1.07
C SER A 61 4.34 9.73 0.53
N ARG A 62 5.64 9.70 0.81
CA ARG A 62 6.45 8.55 0.47
C ARG A 62 6.22 7.45 1.52
N GLU A 63 5.97 6.23 1.04
CA GLU A 63 5.78 5.07 1.89
C GLU A 63 6.97 4.12 1.77
N PRO A 64 7.60 3.73 2.88
CA PRO A 64 8.76 2.82 2.84
C PRO A 64 8.32 1.36 2.69
N ILE A 65 7.78 1.01 1.53
CA ILE A 65 7.24 -0.32 1.25
C ILE A 65 8.33 -1.21 0.66
N THR A 66 8.50 -2.40 1.26
CA THR A 66 9.43 -3.41 0.78
C THR A 66 8.80 -4.27 -0.31
N GLU A 67 7.58 -4.72 -0.11
CA GLU A 67 6.87 -5.59 -1.05
C GLU A 67 5.37 -5.37 -1.01
N ILE A 68 4.72 -5.76 -2.10
CA ILE A 68 3.27 -5.77 -2.22
C ILE A 68 2.85 -7.16 -2.64
N LEU A 69 1.97 -7.79 -1.84
CA LEU A 69 1.48 -9.13 -2.07
C LEU A 69 0.02 -9.08 -2.50
N LYS A 70 -0.26 -9.66 -3.66
CA LYS A 70 -1.60 -9.74 -4.21
C LYS A 70 -1.76 -11.12 -4.82
N GLU A 71 -2.58 -11.95 -4.18
CA GLU A 71 -2.82 -13.34 -4.62
C GLU A 71 -3.88 -13.41 -5.71
N ASP A 72 -5.07 -12.88 -5.41
CA ASP A 72 -6.21 -12.88 -6.32
C ASP A 72 -6.92 -11.53 -6.29
N GLU A 73 -7.47 -11.12 -7.44
CA GLU A 73 -8.33 -9.93 -7.51
C GLU A 73 -9.75 -10.33 -7.15
N ASN A 74 -10.13 -10.14 -5.89
CA ASN A 74 -11.49 -10.34 -5.43
C ASN A 74 -12.09 -9.01 -4.99
N GLU A 75 -13.32 -8.78 -5.42
CA GLU A 75 -14.10 -7.65 -4.92
C GLU A 75 -14.28 -7.81 -3.40
N GLY A 76 -14.16 -6.73 -2.68
CA GLY A 76 -14.26 -6.73 -1.24
C GLY A 76 -12.97 -7.00 -0.49
N ASN A 77 -11.87 -7.23 -1.21
CA ASN A 77 -10.57 -7.31 -0.58
C ASN A 77 -10.13 -5.94 -0.09
N HIS A 78 -9.37 -5.96 1.00
CA HIS A 78 -8.80 -4.76 1.62
C HIS A 78 -7.29 -4.81 1.51
N TRP A 79 -6.66 -3.66 1.63
CA TRP A 79 -5.21 -3.56 1.72
C TRP A 79 -4.77 -3.47 3.17
N TYR A 80 -3.91 -4.39 3.58
CA TYR A 80 -3.36 -4.45 4.93
C TYR A 80 -1.90 -4.01 4.91
N LYS A 81 -1.55 -3.12 5.82
CA LYS A 81 -0.16 -2.73 6.04
C LYS A 81 0.39 -3.66 7.12
N THR A 82 1.41 -4.43 6.77
CA THR A 82 2.05 -5.33 7.71
C THR A 82 3.49 -4.89 7.96
N VAL A 83 3.95 -5.11 9.17
CA VAL A 83 5.35 -4.89 9.53
C VAL A 83 5.92 -6.22 10.01
N VAL A 84 6.97 -6.67 9.32
CA VAL A 84 7.72 -7.88 9.66
C VAL A 84 9.12 -7.44 10.04
N SER A 85 9.59 -7.90 11.19
CA SER A 85 10.95 -7.65 11.62
C SER A 85 11.83 -8.83 11.23
N LEU A 86 12.87 -8.56 10.46
CA LEU A 86 13.91 -9.56 10.20
C LEU A 86 14.90 -9.54 11.36
N VAL A 87 15.23 -10.70 11.88
CA VAL A 87 16.10 -10.83 13.04
C VAL A 87 17.43 -11.42 12.62
N THR A 88 18.50 -10.69 12.85
CA THR A 88 19.87 -11.16 12.61
C THR A 88 20.65 -11.11 13.91
N GLU A 89 21.58 -12.01 14.08
CA GLU A 89 22.42 -12.06 15.27
C GLU A 89 23.87 -11.93 14.87
N ASP A 90 24.60 -11.05 15.58
CA ASP A 90 26.04 -10.92 15.39
C ASP A 90 26.73 -12.15 15.98
N GLU A 91 27.53 -12.84 15.18
CA GLU A 91 28.18 -14.08 15.58
C GLU A 91 29.21 -13.87 16.72
N ASP A 92 29.83 -12.70 16.78
CA ASP A 92 30.87 -12.43 17.77
C ASP A 92 30.29 -11.93 19.10
N THR A 93 29.24 -11.11 19.06
CA THR A 93 28.70 -10.46 20.26
C THR A 93 27.41 -11.08 20.76
N GLY A 94 26.72 -11.84 19.91
CA GLY A 94 25.39 -12.37 20.23
C GLY A 94 24.28 -11.31 20.23
N ILE A 95 24.60 -10.10 19.80
CA ILE A 95 23.61 -9.00 19.75
C ILE A 95 22.68 -9.22 18.59
N LYS A 96 21.38 -9.17 18.87
CA LYS A 96 20.33 -9.26 17.83
C LYS A 96 20.04 -7.89 17.24
N LYS A 97 19.91 -7.85 15.91
CA LYS A 97 19.48 -6.68 15.16
C LYS A 97 18.13 -6.96 14.55
N PHE A 98 17.23 -5.97 14.61
CA PHE A 98 15.89 -6.06 14.06
C PHE A 98 15.76 -5.07 12.89
N SER A 99 15.40 -5.59 11.74
CA SER A 99 15.24 -4.79 10.52
C SER A 99 13.79 -4.82 10.08
N PRO A 100 13.05 -3.70 10.23
CA PRO A 100 11.63 -3.68 9.87
C PRO A 100 11.43 -3.69 8.36
N GLN A 101 10.47 -4.50 7.90
CA GLN A 101 10.05 -4.57 6.52
C GLN A 101 8.56 -4.27 6.48
N THR A 102 8.16 -3.36 5.61
CA THR A 102 6.76 -3.03 5.42
C THR A 102 6.24 -3.74 4.18
N ILE A 103 5.24 -4.60 4.37
CA ILE A 103 4.67 -5.39 3.29
C ILE A 103 3.17 -5.12 3.25
N TYR A 104 2.67 -4.68 2.08
CA TYR A 104 1.25 -4.50 1.88
C TYR A 104 0.65 -5.79 1.30
N VAL A 105 -0.45 -6.23 1.89
CA VAL A 105 -1.11 -7.48 1.52
C VAL A 105 -2.56 -7.22 1.17
N ASN A 106 -2.99 -7.69 0.00
CA ASN A 106 -4.39 -7.62 -0.40
C ASN A 106 -5.10 -8.89 0.05
N ALA A 107 -6.13 -8.74 0.87
CA ALA A 107 -6.84 -9.88 1.45
C ALA A 107 -8.25 -9.50 1.87
N PRO A 108 -9.17 -10.49 1.98
CA PRO A 108 -10.54 -10.22 2.42
C PRO A 108 -10.68 -9.99 3.94
N SER A 109 -9.68 -10.40 4.71
CA SER A 109 -9.73 -10.30 6.17
C SER A 109 -8.32 -10.26 6.76
N THR A 110 -8.22 -9.84 8.01
CA THR A 110 -6.95 -9.85 8.76
C THR A 110 -6.38 -11.26 8.84
N LYS A 111 -7.23 -12.26 9.05
CA LYS A 111 -6.84 -13.66 9.14
C LYS A 111 -6.19 -14.13 7.84
N GLU A 112 -6.78 -13.80 6.70
CA GLU A 112 -6.23 -14.16 5.40
C GLU A 112 -4.95 -13.39 5.10
N ALA A 113 -4.87 -12.12 5.50
CA ALA A 113 -3.65 -11.33 5.36
C ALA A 113 -2.50 -11.97 6.13
N ASP A 114 -2.77 -12.44 7.36
CA ASP A 114 -1.80 -13.16 8.18
C ASP A 114 -1.33 -14.44 7.49
N ARG A 115 -2.27 -15.22 6.96
CA ARG A 115 -1.96 -16.48 6.25
C ARG A 115 -1.06 -16.23 5.04
N ILE A 116 -1.42 -15.25 4.21
CA ILE A 116 -0.66 -14.91 3.00
C ILE A 116 0.74 -14.45 3.36
N LEU A 117 0.85 -13.60 4.39
CA LEU A 117 2.13 -13.09 4.86
C LEU A 117 3.03 -14.21 5.39
N ARG A 118 2.50 -15.10 6.21
CA ARG A 118 3.27 -16.23 6.75
C ARG A 118 3.72 -17.19 5.66
N GLN A 119 2.88 -17.45 4.69
CA GLN A 119 3.23 -18.30 3.56
C GLN A 119 4.38 -17.65 2.76
N HIS A 120 4.31 -16.36 2.51
CA HIS A 120 5.36 -15.62 1.83
C HIS A 120 6.68 -15.67 2.61
N MET A 121 6.62 -15.48 3.92
CA MET A 121 7.81 -15.46 4.77
C MET A 121 8.38 -16.85 5.04
N SER A 122 7.62 -17.91 4.79
CA SER A 122 8.07 -19.29 5.07
C SER A 122 9.32 -19.70 4.29
N SER A 123 9.60 -19.07 3.16
CA SER A 123 10.78 -19.35 2.36
C SER A 123 12.01 -18.50 2.76
N SER A 124 11.85 -17.63 3.74
CA SER A 124 12.95 -16.78 4.20
C SER A 124 13.98 -17.61 4.98
N VAL A 125 15.24 -17.43 4.65
CA VAL A 125 16.36 -18.04 5.40
C VAL A 125 16.69 -17.24 6.65
N THR A 126 16.26 -15.98 6.71
CA THR A 126 16.44 -15.11 7.86
C THR A 126 15.28 -15.29 8.82
N GLU A 127 15.55 -15.34 10.11
CA GLU A 127 14.50 -15.36 11.13
C GLU A 127 13.63 -14.10 11.02
N TRP A 128 12.32 -14.26 11.20
CA TRP A 128 11.39 -13.15 11.07
C TRP A 128 10.30 -13.21 12.13
N GLU A 129 9.71 -12.04 12.38
CA GLU A 129 8.66 -11.90 13.37
C GLU A 129 7.63 -10.88 12.87
N ILE A 130 6.35 -11.24 12.87
CA ILE A 130 5.28 -10.32 12.49
C ILE A 130 5.02 -9.37 13.66
N LYS A 131 5.15 -8.08 13.42
CA LYS A 131 4.95 -7.05 14.43
C LYS A 131 3.54 -6.46 14.40
N SER A 132 2.98 -6.28 13.22
CA SER A 132 1.63 -5.72 13.09
C SER A 132 0.99 -6.09 11.76
N ILE A 133 -0.33 -6.14 11.77
CA ILE A 133 -1.17 -6.27 10.58
C ILE A 133 -2.34 -5.32 10.80
N ALA A 134 -2.45 -4.31 9.96
CA ALA A 134 -3.49 -3.28 10.09
C ALA A 134 -4.18 -3.00 8.77
N GLU A 135 -5.51 -2.98 8.78
CA GLU A 135 -6.28 -2.59 7.63
C GLU A 135 -6.03 -1.11 7.32
N THR A 136 -5.87 -0.78 6.05
CA THR A 136 -5.66 0.59 5.59
C THR A 136 -6.88 1.09 4.83
N LYS A 137 -6.87 2.39 4.52
CA LYS A 137 -7.89 3.01 3.67
C LYS A 137 -7.50 2.99 2.19
N VAL A 138 -6.37 2.36 1.87
CA VAL A 138 -5.89 2.27 0.48
C VAL A 138 -6.87 1.43 -0.34
N LEU A 139 -7.38 2.00 -1.42
CA LEU A 139 -8.33 1.33 -2.30
C LEU A 139 -7.64 0.58 -3.45
N GLY A 140 -6.47 1.01 -3.84
CA GLY A 140 -5.77 0.36 -4.94
C GLY A 140 -4.30 0.67 -5.00
N VAL A 141 -3.59 -0.18 -5.71
CA VAL A 141 -2.17 -0.03 -5.98
C VAL A 141 -1.99 0.13 -7.48
N LEU A 142 -1.43 1.27 -7.88
CA LEU A 142 -1.24 1.63 -9.28
C LEU A 142 0.22 1.41 -9.63
N GLY A 143 0.53 0.19 -10.08
CA GLY A 143 1.89 -0.15 -10.46
C GLY A 143 2.33 0.56 -11.72
N TYR A 144 3.63 0.76 -11.84
CA TYR A 144 4.21 1.30 -13.05
C TYR A 144 4.16 0.25 -14.15
N LYS A 145 3.51 0.58 -15.24
CA LYS A 145 3.50 -0.29 -16.42
C LYS A 145 4.70 0.05 -17.28
N GLN A 146 5.55 -0.91 -17.37
CA GLN A 146 6.67 -0.83 -18.29
C GLN A 146 6.18 -1.06 -19.72
#